data_8de30245e2cb78ec35f4fe8eb49d0538
#
_entry.id   8de30245e2cb78ec35f4fe8eb49d0538
#
_cell.length_a   1.000
_cell.length_b   1.000
_cell.length_c   1.000
_cell.angle_alpha   90.00
_cell.angle_beta   90.00
_cell.angle_gamma   90.00
#
_symmetry.space_group_name_H-M   'P 1'
#
loop_
_entity.id
_entity.type
_entity.pdbx_description
1 polymer ?
#
loop_
_entity_poly.entity_id
_entity_poly.type
_entity_poly.pdbx_seq_one_letter_code
_entity_poly.pdbx_strand_id
1 'polypeptide(L)'
;MASGHPGHDSATPTVEGLGMVPMVVEQSARGERAFDIYSRLLKDRIVFMVGPVEDHVANLVVAQLLFLESENPDKDIHLYINSPGGSVTAGLSIYDTMQFVRCDVSTMCIGQAASMGAFLLAAGAPGKRYALPNSRMMIHQPAMGGSRGVAADLEIQAKEILLMRQQLNGLLALHTGQSEEQIAKDSDRDFWMSADAAQEYGMVDLVQQPRKPIAKEAAA
;
A
#
# COMPACT_ATOMS: atom_id res chain seq x y z
N MET A 1 45.00 34.97 28.29
CA MET A 1 43.66 35.16 27.71
C MET A 1 43.55 34.20 26.52
N ALA A 2 42.94 33.06 26.75
CA ALA A 2 42.80 32.03 25.75
C ALA A 2 41.32 32.01 25.28
N SER A 3 41.10 32.34 24.04
CA SER A 3 39.83 32.30 23.38
C SER A 3 39.55 30.87 22.86
N GLY A 4 38.66 30.16 23.56
CA GLY A 4 38.17 28.86 23.09
C GLY A 4 37.19 29.04 21.93
N HIS A 5 37.47 28.39 20.80
CA HIS A 5 36.51 28.18 19.72
C HIS A 5 35.62 26.99 20.07
N PRO A 6 34.29 27.06 19.90
CA PRO A 6 33.44 25.87 19.97
C PRO A 6 33.60 25.08 18.68
N GLY A 7 33.98 23.82 18.85
CA GLY A 7 34.05 22.85 17.74
C GLY A 7 32.70 22.63 17.10
N HIS A 8 32.64 22.75 15.78
CA HIS A 8 31.56 22.24 14.94
C HIS A 8 31.64 20.72 14.96
N ASP A 9 30.78 20.08 15.74
CA ASP A 9 30.45 18.67 15.53
C ASP A 9 29.71 18.54 14.20
N SER A 10 30.46 18.21 13.16
CA SER A 10 29.88 17.71 11.91
C SER A 10 29.39 16.28 12.15
N ALA A 11 28.13 16.15 12.56
CA ALA A 11 27.47 14.86 12.52
C ALA A 11 27.44 14.37 11.05
N THR A 12 28.33 13.45 10.74
CA THR A 12 28.27 12.66 9.50
C THR A 12 26.93 11.94 9.50
N PRO A 13 26.09 12.08 8.46
CA PRO A 13 24.88 11.31 8.38
C PRO A 13 25.27 9.83 8.32
N THR A 14 24.99 9.09 9.38
CA THR A 14 25.01 7.63 9.35
C THR A 14 23.94 7.20 8.37
N VAL A 15 24.37 6.62 7.28
CA VAL A 15 23.50 5.87 6.36
C VAL A 15 22.99 4.66 7.16
N GLU A 16 21.88 4.81 7.88
CA GLU A 16 21.21 3.68 8.51
C GLU A 16 20.76 2.75 7.39
N GLY A 17 21.45 1.61 7.35
CA GLY A 17 21.11 0.34 6.77
C GLY A 17 20.12 0.35 5.60
N LEU A 18 20.57 0.61 4.38
CA LEU A 18 20.04 -0.09 3.21
C LEU A 18 20.33 -1.58 3.44
N GLY A 19 19.41 -2.29 4.10
CA GLY A 19 19.50 -3.74 4.20
C GLY A 19 19.78 -4.28 2.81
N MET A 20 20.84 -5.08 2.65
CA MET A 20 21.19 -5.67 1.36
C MET A 20 19.98 -6.47 0.87
N VAL A 21 19.37 -6.02 -0.23
CA VAL A 21 18.29 -6.77 -0.87
C VAL A 21 18.90 -8.10 -1.33
N PRO A 22 18.36 -9.25 -0.90
CA PRO A 22 18.92 -10.55 -1.27
C PRO A 22 18.91 -10.76 -2.78
N MET A 23 19.99 -11.32 -3.29
CA MET A 23 20.09 -11.74 -4.68
C MET A 23 19.72 -13.21 -4.82
N VAL A 24 18.97 -13.53 -5.88
CA VAL A 24 18.63 -14.91 -6.28
C VAL A 24 19.22 -15.19 -7.66
N VAL A 25 19.72 -16.40 -7.88
CA VAL A 25 20.28 -16.84 -9.15
C VAL A 25 19.34 -17.86 -9.78
N GLU A 26 18.85 -17.56 -10.98
CA GLU A 26 18.10 -18.51 -11.81
C GLU A 26 19.02 -19.16 -12.83
N GLN A 27 18.97 -20.47 -12.91
CA GLN A 27 19.60 -21.24 -13.98
C GLN A 27 18.61 -21.45 -15.12
N SER A 28 19.02 -21.10 -16.34
CA SER A 28 18.23 -21.32 -17.55
C SER A 28 19.08 -21.99 -18.61
N ALA A 29 18.45 -22.50 -19.66
CA ALA A 29 19.16 -23.04 -20.82
C ALA A 29 20.10 -22.04 -21.51
N ARG A 30 19.97 -20.73 -21.20
CA ARG A 30 20.82 -19.63 -21.72
C ARG A 30 21.88 -19.16 -20.73
N GLY A 31 22.06 -19.85 -19.59
CA GLY A 31 23.02 -19.51 -18.54
C GLY A 31 22.36 -19.02 -17.25
N GLU A 32 23.19 -18.58 -16.32
CA GLU A 32 22.77 -18.05 -15.02
C GLU A 32 22.41 -16.56 -15.12
N ARG A 33 21.34 -16.15 -14.45
CA ARG A 33 20.96 -14.76 -14.27
C ARG A 33 20.71 -14.44 -12.80
N ALA A 34 21.35 -13.41 -12.31
CA ALA A 34 21.11 -12.89 -10.96
C ALA A 34 20.05 -11.78 -11.00
N PHE A 35 19.10 -11.84 -10.05
CA PHE A 35 18.09 -10.84 -9.82
C PHE A 35 18.08 -10.50 -8.32
N ASP A 36 17.79 -9.25 -7.97
CA ASP A 36 17.32 -9.00 -6.60
C ASP A 36 15.95 -9.64 -6.41
N ILE A 37 15.58 -9.91 -5.14
CA ILE A 37 14.35 -10.67 -4.83
C ILE A 37 13.10 -9.94 -5.33
N TYR A 38 13.04 -8.60 -5.29
CA TYR A 38 11.88 -7.85 -5.76
C TYR A 38 11.76 -7.90 -7.29
N SER A 39 12.87 -7.74 -8.01
CA SER A 39 12.90 -7.90 -9.48
C SER A 39 12.50 -9.32 -9.89
N ARG A 40 12.89 -10.33 -9.09
CA ARG A 40 12.49 -11.72 -9.36
C ARG A 40 10.99 -11.91 -9.16
N LEU A 41 10.42 -11.38 -8.08
CA LEU A 41 8.98 -11.48 -7.80
C LEU A 41 8.14 -10.65 -8.79
N LEU A 42 8.67 -9.53 -9.29
CA LEU A 42 8.01 -8.74 -10.33
C LEU A 42 7.79 -9.55 -11.63
N LYS A 43 8.69 -10.47 -11.98
CA LYS A 43 8.47 -11.40 -13.11
C LYS A 43 7.26 -12.31 -12.90
N ASP A 44 6.92 -12.62 -11.63
CA ASP A 44 5.71 -13.35 -11.26
C ASP A 44 4.51 -12.40 -11.05
N ARG A 45 4.65 -11.14 -11.50
CA ARG A 45 3.64 -10.08 -11.44
C ARG A 45 3.27 -9.66 -10.02
N ILE A 46 4.20 -9.82 -9.07
CA ILE A 46 4.04 -9.44 -7.66
C ILE A 46 4.72 -8.10 -7.44
N VAL A 47 3.93 -7.15 -6.97
CA VAL A 47 4.34 -5.79 -6.60
C VAL A 47 4.20 -5.62 -5.09
N PHE A 48 5.17 -5.01 -4.43
CA PHE A 48 5.12 -4.72 -3.00
C PHE A 48 4.93 -3.23 -2.75
N MET A 49 3.95 -2.91 -1.90
CA MET A 49 3.76 -1.58 -1.33
C MET A 49 3.97 -1.69 0.19
N VAL A 50 5.19 -1.41 0.63
CA VAL A 50 5.62 -1.55 2.02
C VAL A 50 6.08 -0.21 2.57
N GLY A 51 5.67 0.10 3.81
CA GLY A 51 5.97 1.37 4.47
C GLY A 51 5.01 2.50 4.12
N PRO A 52 5.37 3.76 4.41
CA PRO A 52 4.53 4.92 4.14
C PRO A 52 4.26 5.12 2.65
N VAL A 53 3.04 5.54 2.32
CA VAL A 53 2.66 5.92 0.94
C VAL A 53 3.16 7.35 0.69
N GLU A 54 4.29 7.45 0.01
CA GLU A 54 4.94 8.70 -0.36
C GLU A 54 5.13 8.77 -1.88
N ASP A 55 5.42 9.95 -2.43
CA ASP A 55 5.51 10.16 -3.89
C ASP A 55 6.48 9.20 -4.58
N HIS A 56 7.65 8.94 -3.96
CA HIS A 56 8.63 8.03 -4.56
C HIS A 56 8.16 6.57 -4.58
N VAL A 57 7.47 6.11 -3.52
CA VAL A 57 6.87 4.76 -3.46
C VAL A 57 5.75 4.65 -4.49
N ALA A 58 4.89 5.68 -4.56
CA ALA A 58 3.78 5.70 -5.51
C ALA A 58 4.28 5.65 -6.96
N ASN A 59 5.29 6.44 -7.31
CA ASN A 59 5.88 6.43 -8.64
C ASN A 59 6.46 5.05 -9.02
N LEU A 60 7.10 4.36 -8.07
CA LEU A 60 7.63 3.01 -8.31
C LEU A 60 6.50 1.99 -8.52
N VAL A 61 5.43 2.04 -7.72
CA VAL A 61 4.27 1.16 -7.88
C VAL A 61 3.59 1.42 -9.21
N VAL A 62 3.31 2.69 -9.55
CA VAL A 62 2.72 3.10 -10.84
C VAL A 62 3.55 2.58 -12.02
N ALA A 63 4.87 2.78 -11.99
CA ALA A 63 5.76 2.31 -13.07
C ALA A 63 5.71 0.78 -13.22
N GLN A 64 5.65 0.03 -12.11
CA GLN A 64 5.53 -1.44 -12.14
C GLN A 64 4.17 -1.90 -12.69
N LEU A 65 3.06 -1.22 -12.33
CA LEU A 65 1.74 -1.54 -12.87
C LEU A 65 1.70 -1.36 -14.38
N LEU A 66 2.19 -0.22 -14.89
CA LEU A 66 2.25 0.08 -16.32
C LEU A 66 3.19 -0.88 -17.08
N PHE A 67 4.32 -1.21 -16.48
CA PHE A 67 5.25 -2.19 -17.07
C PHE A 67 4.59 -3.56 -17.20
N LEU A 68 3.93 -4.05 -16.14
CA LEU A 68 3.29 -5.36 -16.15
C LEU A 68 2.09 -5.42 -17.11
N GLU A 69 1.33 -4.32 -17.25
CA GLU A 69 0.30 -4.23 -18.28
C GLU A 69 0.90 -4.35 -19.68
N SER A 70 2.00 -3.64 -19.96
CA SER A 70 2.67 -3.68 -21.27
C SER A 70 3.19 -5.08 -21.62
N GLU A 71 3.62 -5.86 -20.62
CA GLU A 71 4.11 -7.24 -20.81
C GLU A 71 2.96 -8.21 -21.12
N ASN A 72 1.85 -8.12 -20.40
CA ASN A 72 0.67 -8.95 -20.63
C ASN A 72 -0.57 -8.34 -19.98
N PRO A 73 -1.50 -7.77 -20.76
CA PRO A 73 -2.70 -7.13 -20.23
C PRO A 73 -3.78 -8.11 -19.72
N ASP A 74 -3.66 -9.41 -20.06
CA ASP A 74 -4.70 -10.41 -19.73
C ASP A 74 -4.40 -11.16 -18.42
N LYS A 75 -3.25 -10.91 -17.80
CA LYS A 75 -2.87 -11.56 -16.54
C LYS A 75 -2.98 -10.59 -15.37
N ASP A 76 -3.48 -11.10 -14.24
CA ASP A 76 -3.59 -10.35 -13.00
C ASP A 76 -2.22 -9.81 -12.53
N ILE A 77 -2.27 -8.67 -11.86
CA ILE A 77 -1.17 -8.11 -11.07
C ILE A 77 -1.49 -8.33 -9.60
N HIS A 78 -0.50 -8.70 -8.79
CA HIS A 78 -0.69 -8.98 -7.36
C HIS A 78 0.01 -7.91 -6.53
N LEU A 79 -0.76 -7.01 -5.92
CA LEU A 79 -0.27 -5.93 -5.06
C LEU A 79 -0.30 -6.36 -3.59
N TYR A 80 0.87 -6.60 -3.00
CA TYR A 80 1.03 -6.94 -1.58
C TYR A 80 1.23 -5.67 -0.76
N ILE A 81 0.40 -5.48 0.26
CA ILE A 81 0.31 -4.25 1.03
C ILE A 81 0.69 -4.50 2.49
N ASN A 82 1.71 -3.76 2.98
CA ASN A 82 2.04 -3.62 4.39
C ASN A 82 2.39 -2.15 4.68
N SER A 83 1.36 -1.34 4.91
CA SER A 83 1.50 0.12 4.93
C SER A 83 0.68 0.76 6.04
N PRO A 84 1.23 1.75 6.76
CA PRO A 84 0.48 2.59 7.68
C PRO A 84 -0.36 3.67 6.96
N GLY A 85 -0.32 3.75 5.62
CA GLY A 85 -0.87 4.85 4.85
C GLY A 85 0.13 5.96 4.58
N GLY A 86 -0.34 7.16 4.28
CA GLY A 86 0.52 8.31 3.95
C GLY A 86 -0.18 9.36 3.10
N SER A 87 0.53 9.94 2.13
CA SER A 87 0.03 11.01 1.26
C SER A 87 -1.20 10.56 0.45
N VAL A 88 -2.28 11.34 0.55
CA VAL A 88 -3.53 11.08 -0.20
C VAL A 88 -3.28 11.16 -1.70
N THR A 89 -2.58 12.19 -2.17
CA THR A 89 -2.31 12.38 -3.61
C THR A 89 -1.42 11.29 -4.18
N ALA A 90 -0.40 10.84 -3.43
CA ALA A 90 0.42 9.69 -3.78
C ALA A 90 -0.42 8.40 -3.86
N GLY A 91 -1.32 8.19 -2.89
CA GLY A 91 -2.24 7.05 -2.91
C GLY A 91 -3.23 7.08 -4.06
N LEU A 92 -3.79 8.26 -4.37
CA LEU A 92 -4.70 8.42 -5.52
C LEU A 92 -4.02 8.17 -6.85
N SER A 93 -2.73 8.50 -7.01
CA SER A 93 -1.99 8.16 -8.24
C SER A 93 -1.86 6.64 -8.46
N ILE A 94 -1.67 5.87 -7.37
CA ILE A 94 -1.68 4.40 -7.43
C ILE A 94 -3.10 3.91 -7.75
N TYR A 95 -4.11 4.43 -7.04
CA TYR A 95 -5.51 4.07 -7.23
C TYR A 95 -5.96 4.25 -8.68
N ASP A 96 -5.77 5.45 -9.22
CA ASP A 96 -6.17 5.76 -10.59
C ASP A 96 -5.45 4.85 -11.60
N THR A 97 -4.18 4.54 -11.36
CA THR A 97 -3.43 3.60 -12.20
C THR A 97 -3.98 2.17 -12.09
N MET A 98 -4.33 1.70 -10.87
CA MET A 98 -4.98 0.40 -10.68
C MET A 98 -6.29 0.29 -11.46
N GLN A 99 -7.07 1.38 -11.54
CA GLN A 99 -8.33 1.41 -12.28
C GLN A 99 -8.11 1.62 -13.80
N PHE A 100 -6.99 2.22 -14.20
CA PHE A 100 -6.68 2.55 -15.59
C PHE A 100 -6.12 1.35 -16.37
N VAL A 101 -5.27 0.53 -15.76
CA VAL A 101 -4.67 -0.64 -16.41
C VAL A 101 -5.75 -1.70 -16.73
N ARG A 102 -5.58 -2.42 -17.84
CA ARG A 102 -6.53 -3.47 -18.26
C ARG A 102 -6.45 -4.75 -17.43
N CYS A 103 -5.31 -4.97 -16.79
CA CYS A 103 -5.13 -6.12 -15.91
C CYS A 103 -6.00 -5.95 -14.66
N ASP A 104 -6.58 -7.03 -14.16
CA ASP A 104 -7.11 -7.02 -12.80
C ASP A 104 -5.96 -6.88 -11.80
N VAL A 105 -6.08 -5.91 -10.89
CA VAL A 105 -5.13 -5.74 -9.80
C VAL A 105 -5.70 -6.40 -8.55
N SER A 106 -5.16 -7.57 -8.22
CA SER A 106 -5.45 -8.28 -6.98
C SER A 106 -4.69 -7.63 -5.82
N THR A 107 -5.31 -7.48 -4.66
CA THR A 107 -4.69 -6.90 -3.47
C THR A 107 -4.59 -7.88 -2.32
N MET A 108 -3.49 -7.83 -1.55
CA MET A 108 -3.25 -8.71 -0.41
C MET A 108 -2.68 -7.93 0.78
N CYS A 109 -3.42 -7.88 1.88
CA CYS A 109 -2.89 -7.32 3.13
C CYS A 109 -1.98 -8.34 3.83
N ILE A 110 -0.72 -7.94 4.05
CA ILE A 110 0.28 -8.67 4.84
C ILE A 110 0.75 -7.78 6.00
N GLY A 111 0.42 -8.14 7.24
CA GLY A 111 0.71 -7.33 8.42
C GLY A 111 -0.33 -6.24 8.65
N GLN A 112 -0.24 -5.10 7.98
CA GLN A 112 -1.27 -4.05 8.10
C GLN A 112 -1.56 -3.32 6.79
N ALA A 113 -2.78 -2.84 6.68
CA ALA A 113 -3.19 -1.86 5.68
C ALA A 113 -4.01 -0.77 6.40
N ALA A 114 -3.41 0.41 6.63
CA ALA A 114 -4.05 1.49 7.35
C ALA A 114 -4.16 2.74 6.48
N SER A 115 -5.22 3.56 6.69
CA SER A 115 -5.42 4.83 5.98
C SER A 115 -5.39 4.64 4.46
N MET A 116 -4.50 5.33 3.74
CA MET A 116 -4.32 5.10 2.28
C MET A 116 -3.96 3.67 1.92
N GLY A 117 -3.30 2.91 2.82
CA GLY A 117 -3.05 1.48 2.60
C GLY A 117 -4.33 0.65 2.61
N ALA A 118 -5.28 0.95 3.50
CA ALA A 118 -6.60 0.32 3.55
C ALA A 118 -7.45 0.70 2.32
N PHE A 119 -7.38 1.96 1.92
CA PHE A 119 -8.04 2.45 0.72
C PHE A 119 -7.59 1.68 -0.53
N LEU A 120 -6.28 1.54 -0.74
CA LEU A 120 -5.72 0.79 -1.87
C LEU A 120 -6.01 -0.71 -1.80
N LEU A 121 -6.08 -1.29 -0.58
CA LEU A 121 -6.50 -2.69 -0.39
C LEU A 121 -7.92 -2.90 -0.88
N ALA A 122 -8.86 -2.03 -0.48
CA ALA A 122 -10.27 -2.11 -0.88
C ALA A 122 -10.47 -1.86 -2.37
N ALA A 123 -9.55 -1.11 -3.01
CA ALA A 123 -9.61 -0.75 -4.43
C ALA A 123 -9.18 -1.86 -5.40
N GLY A 124 -8.77 -3.03 -4.90
CA GLY A 124 -8.48 -4.20 -5.73
C GLY A 124 -9.67 -4.68 -6.53
N ALA A 125 -9.42 -5.48 -7.56
CA ALA A 125 -10.46 -6.05 -8.40
C ALA A 125 -11.46 -6.88 -7.56
N PRO A 126 -12.78 -6.75 -7.79
CA PRO A 126 -13.79 -7.49 -7.06
C PRO A 126 -13.55 -9.01 -7.08
N GLY A 127 -13.65 -9.65 -5.92
CA GLY A 127 -13.35 -11.08 -5.74
C GLY A 127 -11.86 -11.41 -5.62
N LYS A 128 -10.97 -10.41 -5.75
CA LYS A 128 -9.50 -10.58 -5.72
C LYS A 128 -8.81 -9.74 -4.64
N ARG A 129 -9.54 -9.37 -3.60
CA ARG A 129 -9.03 -8.61 -2.45
C ARG A 129 -8.87 -9.54 -1.25
N TYR A 130 -7.65 -9.64 -0.74
CA TYR A 130 -7.29 -10.66 0.26
C TYR A 130 -6.65 -10.05 1.49
N ALA A 131 -6.75 -10.79 2.62
CA ALA A 131 -6.02 -10.50 3.84
C ALA A 131 -5.45 -11.79 4.43
N LEU A 132 -4.28 -11.73 5.07
CA LEU A 132 -3.80 -12.81 5.92
C LEU A 132 -4.50 -12.75 7.30
N PRO A 133 -4.67 -13.88 8.01
CA PRO A 133 -5.53 -13.97 9.19
C PRO A 133 -5.19 -13.03 10.33
N ASN A 134 -3.91 -12.69 10.50
CA ASN A 134 -3.43 -11.82 11.57
C ASN A 134 -3.19 -10.37 11.13
N SER A 135 -3.57 -10.02 9.89
CA SER A 135 -3.42 -8.66 9.40
C SER A 135 -4.47 -7.73 10.01
N ARG A 136 -4.13 -6.44 10.05
CA ARG A 136 -4.98 -5.39 10.60
C ARG A 136 -5.27 -4.34 9.55
N MET A 137 -6.52 -3.91 9.47
CA MET A 137 -6.94 -2.83 8.59
C MET A 137 -7.46 -1.66 9.42
N MET A 138 -7.24 -0.43 8.93
CA MET A 138 -7.74 0.77 9.60
C MET A 138 -8.15 1.82 8.59
N ILE A 139 -9.34 2.37 8.77
CA ILE A 139 -9.81 3.53 8.01
C ILE A 139 -9.96 4.73 8.94
N HIS A 140 -9.67 5.91 8.42
CA HIS A 140 -9.92 7.19 9.06
C HIS A 140 -9.98 8.32 8.01
N GLN A 141 -10.53 9.47 8.41
CA GLN A 141 -10.60 10.64 7.54
C GLN A 141 -9.20 11.20 7.24
N PRO A 142 -9.01 11.89 6.09
CA PRO A 142 -7.75 12.53 5.78
C PRO A 142 -7.42 13.62 6.82
N ALA A 143 -6.15 13.67 7.23
CA ALA A 143 -5.65 14.67 8.17
C ALA A 143 -4.60 15.56 7.51
N MET A 144 -4.62 16.86 7.83
CA MET A 144 -3.53 17.77 7.47
C MET A 144 -2.50 17.84 8.58
N GLY A 145 -1.23 17.67 8.22
CA GLY A 145 -0.09 17.79 9.14
C GLY A 145 0.24 19.26 9.45
N GLY A 146 -0.60 19.95 10.20
CA GLY A 146 -0.37 21.34 10.64
C GLY A 146 -0.41 22.36 9.50
N SER A 147 -1.28 23.35 9.60
CA SER A 147 -1.43 24.39 8.59
C SER A 147 -0.99 25.74 9.16
N ARG A 148 -0.19 26.48 8.40
CA ARG A 148 0.23 27.85 8.72
C ARG A 148 0.00 28.74 7.50
N GLY A 149 -0.45 29.96 7.72
CA GLY A 149 -0.71 30.93 6.66
C GLY A 149 -1.65 32.03 7.09
N VAL A 150 -2.02 32.88 6.17
CA VAL A 150 -3.08 33.86 6.38
C VAL A 150 -4.46 33.16 6.36
N ALA A 151 -5.47 33.82 6.94
CA ALA A 151 -6.81 33.23 7.09
C ALA A 151 -7.39 32.71 5.75
N ALA A 152 -7.17 33.45 4.66
CA ALA A 152 -7.64 33.06 3.34
C ALA A 152 -7.00 31.74 2.85
N ASP A 153 -5.69 31.52 3.09
CA ASP A 153 -5.01 30.28 2.71
C ASP A 153 -5.53 29.09 3.54
N LEU A 154 -5.78 29.32 4.85
CA LEU A 154 -6.34 28.29 5.73
C LEU A 154 -7.75 27.89 5.29
N GLU A 155 -8.57 28.85 4.84
CA GLU A 155 -9.91 28.57 4.30
C GLU A 155 -9.84 27.72 3.02
N ILE A 156 -8.92 28.03 2.10
CA ILE A 156 -8.71 27.25 0.87
C ILE A 156 -8.31 25.82 1.22
N GLN A 157 -7.35 25.65 2.13
CA GLN A 157 -6.89 24.33 2.56
C GLN A 157 -8.00 23.52 3.27
N ALA A 158 -8.82 24.19 4.11
CA ALA A 158 -9.95 23.55 4.76
C ALA A 158 -11.00 23.05 3.76
N LYS A 159 -11.28 23.82 2.71
CA LYS A 159 -12.19 23.41 1.63
C LYS A 159 -11.62 22.20 0.88
N GLU A 160 -10.34 22.21 0.56
CA GLU A 160 -9.70 21.12 -0.17
C GLU A 160 -9.73 19.81 0.61
N ILE A 161 -9.42 19.81 1.90
CA ILE A 161 -9.46 18.58 2.69
C ILE A 161 -10.89 18.04 2.85
N LEU A 162 -11.90 18.89 2.90
CA LEU A 162 -13.29 18.46 2.91
C LEU A 162 -13.70 17.80 1.59
N LEU A 163 -13.23 18.32 0.45
CA LEU A 163 -13.45 17.71 -0.87
C LEU A 163 -12.76 16.35 -0.96
N MET A 164 -11.49 16.26 -0.53
CA MET A 164 -10.77 14.99 -0.48
C MET A 164 -11.48 13.95 0.41
N ARG A 165 -11.96 14.38 1.59
CA ARG A 165 -12.74 13.52 2.49
C ARG A 165 -13.97 12.95 1.79
N GLN A 166 -14.74 13.81 1.14
CA GLN A 166 -15.95 13.40 0.42
C GLN A 166 -15.61 12.41 -0.71
N GLN A 167 -14.58 12.70 -1.50
CA GLN A 167 -14.12 11.83 -2.58
C GLN A 167 -13.70 10.46 -2.07
N LEU A 168 -12.85 10.41 -1.02
CA LEU A 168 -12.38 9.15 -0.45
C LEU A 168 -13.53 8.33 0.16
N ASN A 169 -14.49 8.99 0.84
CA ASN A 169 -15.66 8.30 1.38
C ASN A 169 -16.52 7.67 0.26
N GLY A 170 -16.79 8.41 -0.81
CA GLY A 170 -17.53 7.87 -1.96
C GLY A 170 -16.82 6.70 -2.63
N LEU A 171 -15.49 6.77 -2.80
CA LEU A 171 -14.70 5.67 -3.37
C LEU A 171 -14.65 4.45 -2.42
N LEU A 172 -14.49 4.65 -1.10
CA LEU A 172 -14.57 3.55 -0.15
C LEU A 172 -15.98 2.91 -0.15
N ALA A 173 -17.04 3.70 -0.20
CA ALA A 173 -18.41 3.20 -0.30
C ALA A 173 -18.60 2.34 -1.55
N LEU A 174 -18.08 2.79 -2.70
CA LEU A 174 -18.10 2.06 -3.96
C LEU A 174 -17.43 0.68 -3.84
N HIS A 175 -16.26 0.62 -3.22
CA HIS A 175 -15.48 -0.61 -3.15
C HIS A 175 -15.93 -1.56 -2.04
N THR A 176 -16.46 -1.04 -0.93
CA THR A 176 -16.87 -1.86 0.22
C THR A 176 -18.33 -2.29 0.17
N GLY A 177 -19.16 -1.58 -0.59
CA GLY A 177 -20.62 -1.76 -0.57
C GLY A 177 -21.31 -1.14 0.64
N GLN A 178 -20.58 -0.41 1.50
CA GLN A 178 -21.16 0.37 2.59
C GLN A 178 -21.79 1.67 2.07
N SER A 179 -22.71 2.28 2.83
CA SER A 179 -23.19 3.62 2.50
C SER A 179 -22.13 4.69 2.78
N GLU A 180 -22.16 5.80 2.06
CA GLU A 180 -21.26 6.93 2.32
C GLU A 180 -21.40 7.47 3.75
N GLU A 181 -22.62 7.46 4.32
CA GLU A 181 -22.89 7.86 5.70
C GLU A 181 -22.23 6.92 6.70
N GLN A 182 -22.24 5.59 6.43
CA GLN A 182 -21.57 4.63 7.29
C GLN A 182 -20.05 4.80 7.21
N ILE A 183 -19.48 4.95 6.00
CA ILE A 183 -18.05 5.25 5.83
C ILE A 183 -17.68 6.55 6.56
N ALA A 184 -18.46 7.63 6.40
CA ALA A 184 -18.19 8.92 7.03
C ALA A 184 -18.21 8.83 8.56
N LYS A 185 -19.11 8.03 9.13
CA LYS A 185 -19.21 7.77 10.56
C LYS A 185 -18.02 6.97 11.09
N ASP A 186 -17.71 5.86 10.44
CA ASP A 186 -16.67 4.94 10.89
C ASP A 186 -15.26 5.54 10.71
N SER A 187 -15.05 6.30 9.62
CA SER A 187 -13.76 6.95 9.34
C SER A 187 -13.56 8.28 10.09
N ASP A 188 -14.51 8.73 10.92
CA ASP A 188 -14.34 9.99 11.69
C ASP A 188 -13.13 9.94 12.64
N ARG A 189 -12.83 8.74 13.16
CA ARG A 189 -11.63 8.41 13.95
C ARG A 189 -11.07 7.07 13.47
N ASP A 190 -9.92 6.68 14.02
CA ASP A 190 -9.27 5.40 13.69
C ASP A 190 -10.22 4.22 13.93
N PHE A 191 -10.71 3.62 12.87
CA PHE A 191 -11.57 2.46 12.91
C PHE A 191 -10.78 1.21 12.49
N TRP A 192 -10.38 0.44 13.50
CA TRP A 192 -9.56 -0.76 13.33
C TRP A 192 -10.38 -2.02 13.14
N MET A 193 -10.00 -2.84 12.16
CA MET A 193 -10.62 -4.11 11.84
C MET A 193 -9.59 -5.24 11.88
N SER A 194 -10.01 -6.42 12.39
CA SER A 194 -9.33 -7.69 12.11
C SER A 194 -9.56 -8.11 10.67
N ALA A 195 -8.85 -9.16 10.20
CA ALA A 195 -9.06 -9.68 8.86
C ALA A 195 -10.51 -10.11 8.62
N ASP A 196 -11.11 -10.85 9.58
CA ASP A 196 -12.50 -11.30 9.48
C ASP A 196 -13.49 -10.12 9.48
N ALA A 197 -13.31 -9.14 10.39
CA ALA A 197 -14.15 -7.94 10.41
C ALA A 197 -14.02 -7.12 9.12
N ALA A 198 -12.85 -7.06 8.52
CA ALA A 198 -12.62 -6.38 7.25
C ALA A 198 -13.30 -7.13 6.08
N GLN A 199 -13.39 -8.45 6.13
CA GLN A 199 -14.16 -9.23 5.16
C GLN A 199 -15.67 -8.97 5.33
N GLU A 200 -16.18 -8.98 6.55
CA GLU A 200 -17.60 -8.65 6.83
C GLU A 200 -17.95 -7.22 6.42
N TYR A 201 -17.02 -6.29 6.59
CA TYR A 201 -17.17 -4.88 6.19
C TYR A 201 -17.14 -4.66 4.67
N GLY A 202 -16.55 -5.61 3.93
CA GLY A 202 -16.38 -5.51 2.48
C GLY A 202 -15.05 -4.90 2.02
N MET A 203 -14.11 -4.69 2.94
CA MET A 203 -12.75 -4.21 2.60
C MET A 203 -11.95 -5.24 1.81
N VAL A 204 -12.18 -6.53 2.09
CA VAL A 204 -11.57 -7.66 1.40
C VAL A 204 -12.63 -8.72 1.08
N ASP A 205 -12.35 -9.57 0.10
CA ASP A 205 -13.27 -10.62 -0.33
C ASP A 205 -13.02 -11.95 0.39
N LEU A 206 -11.76 -12.20 0.78
CA LEU A 206 -11.38 -13.46 1.42
C LEU A 206 -10.21 -13.33 2.38
N VAL A 207 -10.34 -13.94 3.56
CA VAL A 207 -9.21 -14.16 4.48
C VAL A 207 -8.50 -15.47 4.10
N GLN A 208 -7.27 -15.36 3.60
CA GLN A 208 -6.46 -16.50 3.16
C GLN A 208 -5.97 -17.32 4.35
N GLN A 209 -6.51 -18.50 4.51
CA GLN A 209 -6.08 -19.39 5.59
C GLN A 209 -4.68 -19.95 5.36
N PRO A 210 -3.93 -20.28 6.43
CA PRO A 210 -2.64 -20.94 6.31
C PRO A 210 -2.75 -22.22 5.48
N ARG A 211 -1.83 -22.43 4.57
CA ARG A 211 -1.76 -23.69 3.82
C ARG A 211 -1.52 -24.81 4.83
N LYS A 212 -2.41 -25.82 4.86
CA LYS A 212 -2.18 -27.02 5.66
C LYS A 212 -0.84 -27.64 5.25
N PRO A 213 -0.02 -28.13 6.20
CA PRO A 213 1.18 -28.89 5.84
C PRO A 213 0.75 -30.04 4.92
N ILE A 214 1.40 -30.18 3.79
CA ILE A 214 1.25 -31.38 2.96
C ILE A 214 1.66 -32.53 3.85
N ALA A 215 0.73 -33.43 4.20
CA ALA A 215 1.06 -34.64 4.94
C ALA A 215 2.14 -35.34 4.11
N LYS A 216 3.34 -35.51 4.68
CA LYS A 216 4.32 -36.39 4.09
C LYS A 216 3.68 -37.77 4.08
N GLU A 217 3.35 -38.30 2.91
CA GLU A 217 3.03 -39.71 2.78
C GLU A 217 4.16 -40.48 3.48
N ALA A 218 3.81 -41.20 4.53
CA ALA A 218 4.74 -42.11 5.18
C ALA A 218 5.18 -43.10 4.12
N ALA A 219 6.44 -42.99 3.68
CA ALA A 219 7.03 -43.98 2.83
C ALA A 219 6.97 -45.33 3.59
N ALA A 220 6.14 -46.22 3.10
CA ALA A 220 6.07 -47.61 3.52
C ALA A 220 7.29 -48.41 3.00
#